data_17ffdd07967cd1e1256883b38b659d87
#
_entry.id   17ffdd07967cd1e1256883b38b659d87
#
_cell.length_a   1.000
_cell.length_b   1.000
_cell.length_c   1.000
_cell.angle_alpha   90.00
_cell.angle_beta   90.00
_cell.angle_gamma   90.00
#
_symmetry.space_group_name_H-M   'P 1'
#
loop_
_entity.id
_entity.type
_entity.pdbx_description
1 polymer ?
#
loop_
_entity_poly.entity_id
_entity_poly.type
_entity_poly.pdbx_seq_one_letter_code
_entity_poly.pdbx_strand_id
1 'polypeptide(L)'
;MIRFFTASFDASVYLQQPDQNAGRDEVLEVGKLYYGDSKEVCRTLIKFPISQIVSTLNEVNLNVTASNWKAYLNLKSVQAEEIPLEYTIYANAVSQSWSMGTGTKFDNITSDGVSWKYRNGVNSWQDNTIAGTAVFNVGTTGSANAEGGTWYTASQASQSFSYEEADIRMDVTDITKLWISGSASGGFDNNGFIIHHSLENESDTTDYGLLKFF
;
A
#
# COMPACT_ATOMS: atom_id res chain seq x y z
N MET A 1 -1.90 -20.20 17.99
CA MET A 1 -2.44 -18.93 18.57
C MET A 1 -2.66 -17.96 17.41
N ILE A 2 -3.74 -17.19 17.40
CA ILE A 2 -4.00 -16.13 16.42
C ILE A 2 -4.12 -14.81 17.17
N ARG A 3 -3.56 -13.73 16.61
CA ARG A 3 -3.66 -12.36 17.10
C ARG A 3 -4.07 -11.47 15.96
N PHE A 4 -4.89 -10.46 16.24
CA PHE A 4 -5.34 -9.45 15.29
C PHE A 4 -4.80 -8.09 15.69
N PHE A 5 -4.37 -7.32 14.70
CA PHE A 5 -3.93 -5.93 14.85
C PHE A 5 -4.71 -5.09 13.84
N THR A 6 -5.19 -3.94 14.26
CA THR A 6 -5.82 -2.97 13.37
C THR A 6 -4.78 -1.97 12.86
N ALA A 7 -5.02 -1.44 11.68
CA ALA A 7 -4.21 -0.36 11.14
C ALA A 7 -4.28 0.88 12.05
N SER A 8 -3.18 1.61 12.13
CA SER A 8 -3.12 2.89 12.85
C SER A 8 -3.25 4.08 11.92
N PHE A 9 -2.87 3.93 10.66
CA PHE A 9 -3.00 4.91 9.60
C PHE A 9 -3.34 4.21 8.30
N ASP A 10 -4.20 4.84 7.51
CA ASP A 10 -4.51 4.43 6.15
C ASP A 10 -4.86 5.66 5.30
N ALA A 11 -4.76 5.52 4.00
CA ALA A 11 -5.18 6.53 3.03
C ALA A 11 -5.18 5.96 1.62
N SER A 12 -6.11 6.37 0.80
CA SER A 12 -6.05 6.18 -0.64
C SER A 12 -5.36 7.37 -1.33
N VAL A 13 -4.67 7.12 -2.43
CA VAL A 13 -4.02 8.15 -3.26
C VAL A 13 -4.44 7.98 -4.72
N TYR A 14 -4.75 9.09 -5.38
CA TYR A 14 -5.42 9.12 -6.69
C TYR A 14 -4.60 9.88 -7.72
N LEU A 15 -4.35 9.25 -8.86
CA LEU A 15 -3.63 9.85 -9.99
C LEU A 15 -4.35 11.12 -10.51
N GLN A 16 -5.70 11.08 -10.60
CA GLN A 16 -6.51 12.19 -11.12
C GLN A 16 -6.66 13.36 -10.14
N GLN A 17 -6.37 13.11 -8.87
CA GLN A 17 -6.41 14.13 -7.83
C GLN A 17 -5.05 14.16 -7.09
N PRO A 18 -3.97 14.50 -7.80
CA PRO A 18 -2.62 14.22 -7.31
C PRO A 18 -2.22 15.02 -6.05
N ASP A 19 -2.90 16.11 -5.78
CA ASP A 19 -2.67 16.94 -4.61
C ASP A 19 -3.68 16.66 -3.47
N GLN A 20 -4.74 15.86 -3.73
CA GLN A 20 -5.79 15.57 -2.75
C GLN A 20 -5.32 14.55 -1.73
N ASN A 21 -5.48 14.87 -0.46
CA ASN A 21 -5.38 13.93 0.65
C ASN A 21 -6.74 13.25 0.90
N ALA A 22 -6.72 11.96 1.17
CA ALA A 22 -7.89 11.14 1.48
C ALA A 22 -7.67 10.29 2.75
N GLY A 23 -6.99 10.85 3.75
CA GLY A 23 -6.66 10.15 4.99
C GLY A 23 -7.83 9.99 5.96
N ARG A 24 -8.98 10.58 5.69
CA ARG A 24 -10.21 10.42 6.48
C ARG A 24 -11.34 9.72 5.73
N ASP A 25 -11.08 9.23 4.55
CA ASP A 25 -12.06 8.40 3.88
C ASP A 25 -12.27 7.10 4.67
N GLU A 26 -13.53 6.73 4.86
CA GLU A 26 -13.90 5.49 5.56
C GLU A 26 -13.66 4.25 4.69
N VAL A 27 -13.47 4.44 3.39
CA VAL A 27 -13.31 3.39 2.40
C VAL A 27 -11.97 3.56 1.70
N LEU A 28 -11.20 2.49 1.65
CA LEU A 28 -9.95 2.41 0.93
C LEU A 28 -10.20 1.92 -0.49
N GLU A 29 -9.56 2.53 -1.47
CA GLU A 29 -9.75 2.22 -2.88
C GLU A 29 -8.44 1.75 -3.54
N VAL A 30 -8.53 0.63 -4.26
CA VAL A 30 -7.45 0.11 -5.11
C VAL A 30 -8.04 -0.22 -6.47
N GLY A 31 -7.50 0.36 -7.53
CA GLY A 31 -8.03 0.08 -8.85
C GLY A 31 -7.36 0.86 -9.96
N LYS A 32 -7.77 0.50 -11.17
CA LYS A 32 -7.40 1.21 -12.38
C LYS A 32 -8.55 1.15 -13.37
N LEU A 33 -9.07 2.32 -13.70
CA LEU A 33 -10.08 2.51 -14.71
C LEU A 33 -9.48 3.26 -15.90
N TYR A 34 -10.05 3.03 -17.08
CA TYR A 34 -9.63 3.69 -18.30
C TYR A 34 -10.83 4.18 -19.09
N TYR A 35 -11.06 5.49 -19.09
CA TYR A 35 -12.16 6.12 -19.78
C TYR A 35 -11.68 7.21 -20.73
N GLY A 36 -12.04 7.10 -22.00
CA GLY A 36 -11.87 8.19 -22.98
C GLY A 36 -10.44 8.76 -23.03
N ASP A 37 -9.43 7.91 -23.08
CA ASP A 37 -8.00 8.24 -23.04
C ASP A 37 -7.47 8.75 -21.68
N SER A 38 -8.27 8.70 -20.63
CA SER A 38 -7.85 9.01 -19.27
C SER A 38 -7.64 7.75 -18.43
N LYS A 39 -6.54 7.71 -17.69
CA LYS A 39 -6.25 6.66 -16.72
C LYS A 39 -6.60 7.14 -15.32
N GLU A 40 -7.41 6.39 -14.63
CA GLU A 40 -7.72 6.60 -13.23
C GLU A 40 -7.06 5.49 -12.41
N VAL A 41 -5.99 5.81 -11.73
CA VAL A 41 -5.27 4.87 -10.87
C VAL A 41 -5.42 5.30 -9.43
N CYS A 42 -5.79 4.36 -8.57
CA CYS A 42 -5.77 4.56 -7.13
C CYS A 42 -5.02 3.44 -6.42
N ARG A 43 -4.31 3.81 -5.38
CA ARG A 43 -3.54 2.92 -4.50
C ARG A 43 -3.90 3.20 -3.06
N THR A 44 -3.73 2.21 -2.22
CA THR A 44 -3.97 2.34 -0.79
C THR A 44 -2.70 2.15 0.01
N LEU A 45 -2.48 3.02 1.00
CA LEU A 45 -1.44 2.89 2.00
C LEU A 45 -2.07 2.51 3.34
N ILE A 46 -1.46 1.52 4.02
CA ILE A 46 -1.94 1.04 5.33
C ILE A 46 -0.74 0.80 6.24
N LYS A 47 -0.77 1.35 7.44
CA LYS A 47 0.30 1.21 8.42
C LYS A 47 -0.19 0.62 9.72
N PHE A 48 0.51 -0.41 10.21
CA PHE A 48 0.23 -1.10 11.46
C PHE A 48 1.20 -0.66 12.57
N PRO A 49 0.77 -0.70 13.85
CA PRO A 49 1.62 -0.31 14.99
C PRO A 49 2.65 -1.39 15.32
N ILE A 50 3.84 -1.34 14.69
CA ILE A 50 4.87 -2.37 14.84
C ILE A 50 5.32 -2.55 16.32
N SER A 51 5.36 -1.49 17.10
CA SER A 51 5.70 -1.57 18.51
C SER A 51 4.73 -2.45 19.30
N GLN A 52 3.44 -2.34 19.02
CA GLN A 52 2.41 -3.18 19.63
C GLN A 52 2.54 -4.63 19.16
N ILE A 53 2.83 -4.85 17.88
CA ILE A 53 3.07 -6.19 17.33
C ILE A 53 4.26 -6.84 18.06
N VAL A 54 5.40 -6.16 18.13
CA VAL A 54 6.62 -6.66 18.79
C VAL A 54 6.38 -6.90 20.28
N SER A 55 5.70 -5.99 20.98
CA SER A 55 5.36 -6.20 22.40
C SER A 55 4.53 -7.48 22.59
N THR A 56 3.49 -7.66 21.79
CA THR A 56 2.64 -8.85 21.86
C THR A 56 3.42 -10.13 21.55
N LEU A 57 4.32 -10.11 20.56
CA LEU A 57 5.17 -11.26 20.23
C LEU A 57 6.08 -11.64 21.41
N ASN A 58 6.67 -10.64 22.08
CA ASN A 58 7.51 -10.83 23.24
C ASN A 58 6.73 -11.39 24.46
N GLU A 59 5.55 -10.84 24.74
CA GLU A 59 4.68 -11.29 25.84
C GLU A 59 4.30 -12.76 25.71
N VAL A 60 4.08 -13.25 24.50
CA VAL A 60 3.70 -14.65 24.26
C VAL A 60 4.88 -15.52 23.84
N ASN A 61 6.09 -14.98 23.89
CA ASN A 61 7.34 -15.65 23.54
C ASN A 61 7.30 -16.36 22.17
N LEU A 62 6.75 -15.66 21.15
CA LEU A 62 6.66 -16.18 19.80
C LEU A 62 7.96 -15.94 19.02
N ASN A 63 8.49 -17.01 18.47
CA ASN A 63 9.65 -16.93 17.58
C ASN A 63 9.22 -16.63 16.14
N VAL A 64 9.48 -15.41 15.68
CA VAL A 64 9.16 -14.96 14.31
C VAL A 64 10.00 -15.64 13.23
N THR A 65 11.11 -16.26 13.58
CA THR A 65 11.94 -17.03 12.64
C THR A 65 11.45 -18.46 12.46
N ALA A 66 10.51 -18.93 13.29
CA ALA A 66 9.94 -20.26 13.17
C ALA A 66 9.21 -20.41 11.83
N SER A 67 9.32 -21.58 11.21
CA SER A 67 8.73 -21.88 9.90
C SER A 67 7.18 -21.85 9.89
N ASN A 68 6.57 -22.04 11.05
CA ASN A 68 5.12 -22.02 11.24
C ASN A 68 4.57 -20.64 11.65
N TRP A 69 5.43 -19.61 11.79
CA TRP A 69 4.96 -18.26 12.02
C TRP A 69 4.48 -17.62 10.70
N LYS A 70 3.30 -17.04 10.73
CA LYS A 70 2.67 -16.41 9.57
C LYS A 70 2.01 -15.09 9.92
N ALA A 71 2.13 -14.12 9.03
CA ALA A 71 1.40 -12.86 9.07
C ALA A 71 0.56 -12.68 7.81
N TYR A 72 -0.70 -12.28 7.99
CA TYR A 72 -1.62 -12.05 6.89
C TYR A 72 -2.18 -10.63 6.95
N LEU A 73 -2.18 -9.96 5.82
CA LEU A 73 -2.94 -8.73 5.61
C LEU A 73 -4.36 -9.12 5.21
N ASN A 74 -5.35 -8.65 5.98
CA ASN A 74 -6.75 -8.90 5.69
C ASN A 74 -7.47 -7.56 5.47
N LEU A 75 -8.13 -7.40 4.33
CA LEU A 75 -9.03 -6.31 4.02
C LEU A 75 -10.37 -6.88 3.57
N LYS A 76 -11.44 -6.29 4.08
CA LYS A 76 -12.80 -6.70 3.74
C LYS A 76 -13.32 -5.87 2.58
N SER A 77 -13.68 -6.54 1.50
CA SER A 77 -14.31 -5.90 0.36
C SER A 77 -15.73 -5.45 0.72
N VAL A 78 -16.05 -4.21 0.40
CA VAL A 78 -17.40 -3.66 0.52
C VAL A 78 -18.05 -3.45 -0.82
N GLN A 79 -17.25 -3.26 -1.86
CA GLN A 79 -17.72 -3.08 -3.22
C GLN A 79 -16.62 -3.41 -4.23
N ALA A 80 -17.03 -3.93 -5.36
CA ALA A 80 -16.18 -4.14 -6.51
C ALA A 80 -16.93 -3.68 -7.77
N GLU A 81 -16.26 -2.90 -8.61
CA GLU A 81 -16.83 -2.33 -9.83
C GLU A 81 -15.93 -2.67 -11.02
N GLU A 82 -16.54 -3.14 -12.10
CA GLU A 82 -15.89 -3.37 -13.40
C GLU A 82 -14.61 -4.25 -13.34
N ILE A 83 -14.59 -5.23 -12.43
CA ILE A 83 -13.42 -6.09 -12.24
C ILE A 83 -13.32 -7.11 -13.38
N PRO A 84 -12.11 -7.38 -13.92
CA PRO A 84 -11.90 -8.45 -14.88
C PRO A 84 -12.05 -9.83 -14.22
N LEU A 85 -12.22 -10.87 -15.04
CA LEU A 85 -12.34 -12.24 -14.55
C LEU A 85 -11.10 -12.72 -13.79
N GLU A 86 -9.93 -12.24 -14.17
CA GLU A 86 -8.67 -12.56 -13.52
C GLU A 86 -7.84 -11.29 -13.33
N TYR A 87 -7.34 -11.07 -12.14
CA TYR A 87 -6.43 -9.97 -11.82
C TYR A 87 -5.60 -10.29 -10.59
N THR A 88 -4.55 -9.54 -10.37
CA THR A 88 -3.65 -9.70 -9.23
C THR A 88 -3.42 -8.36 -8.55
N ILE A 89 -3.59 -8.34 -7.25
CA ILE A 89 -3.25 -7.21 -6.38
C ILE A 89 -1.95 -7.51 -5.64
N TYR A 90 -1.12 -6.51 -5.52
CA TYR A 90 0.20 -6.57 -4.88
C TYR A 90 0.22 -5.73 -3.62
N ALA A 91 1.03 -6.15 -2.65
CA ALA A 91 1.38 -5.38 -1.47
C ALA A 91 2.90 -5.35 -1.30
N ASN A 92 3.45 -4.16 -1.18
CA ASN A 92 4.87 -3.92 -0.95
C ASN A 92 5.06 -3.07 0.31
N ALA A 93 6.24 -3.17 0.93
CA ALA A 93 6.61 -2.29 2.04
C ALA A 93 6.91 -0.88 1.53
N VAL A 94 6.27 0.12 2.08
CA VAL A 94 6.52 1.54 1.77
C VAL A 94 7.93 1.94 2.23
N SER A 95 8.70 2.58 1.35
CA SER A 95 10.11 2.91 1.63
C SER A 95 10.31 4.23 2.37
N GLN A 96 9.32 5.11 2.36
CA GLN A 96 9.40 6.43 2.97
C GLN A 96 8.27 6.67 3.97
N SER A 97 8.56 7.41 5.04
CA SER A 97 7.54 7.80 6.01
C SER A 97 6.52 8.74 5.39
N TRP A 98 5.26 8.60 5.76
CA TRP A 98 4.15 9.41 5.28
C TRP A 98 3.19 9.77 6.42
N SER A 99 2.35 10.75 6.20
CA SER A 99 1.32 11.21 7.14
C SER A 99 -0.06 10.97 6.56
N MET A 100 -0.98 10.48 7.37
CA MET A 100 -2.35 10.18 6.95
C MET A 100 -3.08 11.44 6.45
N GLY A 101 -2.97 12.55 7.20
CA GLY A 101 -3.69 13.79 6.91
C GLY A 101 -5.14 13.77 7.38
N THR A 102 -5.88 14.81 7.02
CA THR A 102 -7.27 15.03 7.46
C THR A 102 -8.26 15.26 6.33
N GLY A 103 -7.84 15.12 5.09
CA GLY A 103 -8.68 15.31 3.90
C GLY A 103 -9.54 14.11 3.58
N THR A 104 -10.53 14.34 2.72
CA THR A 104 -11.38 13.34 2.08
C THR A 104 -11.40 13.55 0.57
N LYS A 105 -11.67 12.49 -0.19
CA LYS A 105 -11.61 12.48 -1.67
C LYS A 105 -12.52 13.54 -2.31
N PHE A 106 -13.70 13.75 -1.75
CA PHE A 106 -14.77 14.55 -2.37
C PHE A 106 -14.94 15.95 -1.78
N ASP A 107 -14.14 16.31 -0.79
CA ASP A 107 -14.14 17.65 -0.21
C ASP A 107 -13.17 18.60 -0.93
N ASN A 108 -13.09 19.83 -0.43
CA ASN A 108 -12.08 20.78 -0.90
C ASN A 108 -10.67 20.20 -0.71
N ILE A 109 -9.78 20.53 -1.64
CA ILE A 109 -8.40 20.04 -1.61
C ILE A 109 -7.76 20.33 -0.25
N THR A 110 -7.38 19.24 0.42
CA THR A 110 -6.63 19.26 1.67
C THR A 110 -5.27 18.65 1.42
N SER A 111 -4.20 19.36 1.76
CA SER A 111 -2.82 19.00 1.45
C SER A 111 -1.96 18.80 2.70
N ASP A 112 -2.54 18.35 3.81
CA ASP A 112 -1.85 18.13 5.09
C ASP A 112 -1.34 16.72 5.30
N GLY A 113 -1.52 15.84 4.34
CA GLY A 113 -1.17 14.43 4.40
C GLY A 113 -0.70 13.86 3.06
N VAL A 114 -0.70 12.54 3.02
CA VAL A 114 -0.32 11.78 1.83
C VAL A 114 -1.29 12.04 0.67
N SER A 115 -0.73 12.16 -0.52
CA SER A 115 -1.44 12.25 -1.79
C SER A 115 -0.63 11.52 -2.87
N TRP A 116 -1.09 11.55 -4.09
CA TRP A 116 -0.32 10.99 -5.21
C TRP A 116 1.06 11.64 -5.34
N LYS A 117 1.14 12.96 -5.22
CA LYS A 117 2.39 13.73 -5.31
C LYS A 117 3.22 13.74 -4.03
N TYR A 118 2.57 13.85 -2.89
CA TYR A 118 3.24 14.15 -1.63
C TYR A 118 3.09 13.01 -0.62
N ARG A 119 4.13 12.75 0.15
CA ARG A 119 4.08 11.79 1.26
C ARG A 119 3.55 12.38 2.57
N ASN A 120 3.52 13.71 2.69
CA ASN A 120 3.07 14.41 3.91
C ASN A 120 2.58 15.85 3.64
N GLY A 121 2.01 16.10 2.48
CA GLY A 121 1.51 17.42 2.08
C GLY A 121 2.56 18.42 1.61
N VAL A 122 3.83 18.23 1.96
CA VAL A 122 4.93 19.16 1.63
C VAL A 122 6.03 18.45 0.83
N ASN A 123 6.47 17.30 1.31
CA ASN A 123 7.56 16.56 0.71
C ASN A 123 7.04 15.59 -0.33
N SER A 124 7.50 15.71 -1.57
CA SER A 124 7.21 14.76 -2.63
C SER A 124 7.75 13.37 -2.30
N TRP A 125 7.13 12.36 -2.87
CA TRP A 125 7.72 11.04 -2.95
C TRP A 125 9.02 11.12 -3.77
N GLN A 126 10.04 10.43 -3.34
CA GLN A 126 11.36 10.46 -3.99
C GLN A 126 11.80 9.06 -4.37
N ASP A 127 12.32 8.95 -5.57
CA ASP A 127 13.00 7.74 -6.03
C ASP A 127 14.39 7.70 -5.37
N ASN A 128 14.46 7.03 -4.22
CA ASN A 128 15.70 6.86 -3.49
C ASN A 128 16.20 5.43 -3.67
N THR A 129 17.31 5.29 -4.37
CA THR A 129 18.07 4.03 -4.33
C THR A 129 18.75 3.92 -2.98
N ILE A 130 18.16 3.17 -2.06
CA ILE A 130 18.84 2.77 -0.83
C ILE A 130 19.80 1.64 -1.19
N ALA A 131 21.06 1.71 -0.74
CA ALA A 131 22.11 0.75 -1.09
C ALA A 131 21.62 -0.70 -0.92
N GLY A 132 21.60 -1.43 -2.02
CA GLY A 132 21.16 -2.83 -2.09
C GLY A 132 19.66 -3.07 -2.20
N THR A 133 18.84 -2.03 -2.28
CA THR A 133 17.38 -2.13 -2.40
C THR A 133 16.90 -1.24 -3.53
N ALA A 134 16.29 -1.81 -4.56
CA ALA A 134 15.66 -1.02 -5.59
C ALA A 134 14.35 -0.44 -5.05
N VAL A 135 14.21 0.87 -5.08
CA VAL A 135 12.96 1.57 -4.78
C VAL A 135 12.30 1.86 -6.13
N PHE A 136 11.10 1.36 -6.32
CA PHE A 136 10.38 1.54 -7.58
C PHE A 136 9.61 2.84 -7.60
N ASN A 137 9.77 3.52 -8.71
CA ASN A 137 8.99 4.69 -9.07
C ASN A 137 8.01 4.34 -10.18
N VAL A 138 6.78 4.74 -10.02
CA VAL A 138 5.76 4.55 -11.03
C VAL A 138 5.49 5.85 -11.74
N GLY A 139 5.78 5.84 -13.01
CA GLY A 139 5.26 6.82 -13.93
C GLY A 139 6.28 7.59 -14.74
N THR A 140 7.54 7.68 -14.33
CA THR A 140 8.54 8.35 -15.17
C THR A 140 9.93 7.82 -14.91
N THR A 141 10.46 7.10 -15.87
CA THR A 141 11.88 6.74 -15.92
C THR A 141 12.71 8.01 -15.84
N GLY A 142 13.41 8.22 -14.73
CA GLY A 142 14.37 9.33 -14.59
C GLY A 142 13.84 10.62 -13.97
N SER A 143 12.64 10.64 -13.37
CA SER A 143 12.16 11.79 -12.62
C SER A 143 12.61 11.75 -11.16
N ALA A 144 13.03 12.89 -10.64
CA ALA A 144 13.39 13.05 -9.22
C ALA A 144 12.18 12.93 -8.28
N ASN A 145 10.97 12.88 -8.81
CA ASN A 145 9.71 12.80 -8.08
C ASN A 145 9.02 11.48 -8.40
N ALA A 146 8.93 10.61 -7.42
CA ALA A 146 8.19 9.35 -7.49
C ALA A 146 6.74 9.59 -7.09
N GLU A 147 5.86 9.82 -8.06
CA GLU A 147 4.44 10.02 -7.79
C GLU A 147 3.72 8.69 -7.52
N GLY A 148 2.71 8.72 -6.66
CA GLY A 148 1.91 7.55 -6.30
C GLY A 148 2.52 6.62 -5.27
N GLY A 149 3.58 7.06 -4.58
CA GLY A 149 4.26 6.31 -3.52
C GLY A 149 5.55 5.63 -3.97
N THR A 150 6.40 5.29 -3.00
CA THR A 150 7.65 4.55 -3.20
C THR A 150 7.71 3.33 -2.29
N TRP A 151 8.24 2.22 -2.77
CA TRP A 151 8.29 0.97 -2.02
C TRP A 151 9.53 0.13 -2.33
N TYR A 152 9.81 -0.81 -1.44
CA TYR A 152 10.87 -1.79 -1.62
C TYR A 152 10.39 -2.90 -2.57
N THR A 153 11.25 -3.29 -3.52
CA THR A 153 10.96 -4.40 -4.43
C THR A 153 11.48 -5.75 -3.92
N ALA A 154 12.30 -5.73 -2.86
CA ALA A 154 12.94 -6.94 -2.32
C ALA A 154 11.94 -7.93 -1.69
N SER A 155 10.78 -7.45 -1.25
CA SER A 155 9.69 -8.28 -0.72
C SER A 155 8.37 -7.77 -1.24
N GLN A 156 7.65 -8.65 -1.92
CA GLN A 156 6.33 -8.39 -2.46
C GLN A 156 5.39 -9.52 -2.06
N ALA A 157 4.22 -9.16 -1.58
CA ALA A 157 3.12 -10.08 -1.43
C ALA A 157 2.11 -9.86 -2.56
N SER A 158 1.37 -10.90 -2.93
CA SER A 158 0.34 -10.80 -3.95
C SER A 158 -0.80 -11.76 -3.68
N GLN A 159 -1.96 -11.43 -4.23
CA GLN A 159 -3.11 -12.31 -4.28
C GLN A 159 -3.76 -12.18 -5.65
N SER A 160 -3.96 -13.33 -6.30
CA SER A 160 -4.68 -13.43 -7.56
C SER A 160 -6.13 -13.78 -7.29
N PHE A 161 -7.02 -13.21 -8.07
CA PHE A 161 -8.47 -13.39 -8.02
C PHE A 161 -8.95 -13.93 -9.33
N SER A 162 -9.97 -14.79 -9.27
CA SER A 162 -10.57 -15.44 -10.44
C SER A 162 -12.07 -15.35 -10.44
N TYR A 163 -12.69 -14.32 -9.93
CA TYR A 163 -14.10 -13.96 -9.95
C TYR A 163 -14.34 -12.69 -9.11
N GLU A 164 -15.55 -12.17 -9.25
CA GLU A 164 -16.03 -10.84 -8.95
C GLU A 164 -15.64 -10.26 -7.60
N GLU A 165 -15.46 -11.05 -6.57
CA GLU A 165 -15.26 -10.49 -5.25
C GLU A 165 -14.28 -11.31 -4.45
N ALA A 166 -13.33 -10.64 -3.85
CA ALA A 166 -12.59 -11.28 -2.80
C ALA A 166 -12.09 -10.30 -1.77
N ASP A 167 -12.27 -10.69 -0.54
CA ASP A 167 -11.50 -10.15 0.55
C ASP A 167 -10.02 -10.39 0.28
N ILE A 168 -9.20 -9.40 0.56
CA ILE A 168 -7.74 -9.59 0.57
C ILE A 168 -7.37 -10.39 1.82
N ARG A 169 -6.67 -11.49 1.61
CA ARG A 169 -6.00 -12.27 2.65
C ARG A 169 -4.61 -12.67 2.17
N MET A 170 -3.72 -11.73 2.15
CA MET A 170 -2.38 -11.82 1.57
C MET A 170 -1.37 -12.31 2.62
N ASP A 171 -0.53 -13.30 2.28
CA ASP A 171 0.60 -13.70 3.14
C ASP A 171 1.70 -12.63 3.05
N VAL A 172 1.83 -11.84 4.11
CA VAL A 172 2.82 -10.76 4.24
C VAL A 172 3.92 -11.09 5.24
N THR A 173 4.13 -12.37 5.46
CA THR A 173 5.09 -12.89 6.45
C THR A 173 6.49 -12.32 6.28
N ASP A 174 7.00 -12.29 5.05
CA ASP A 174 8.38 -11.86 4.79
C ASP A 174 8.55 -10.35 5.00
N ILE A 175 7.59 -9.55 4.55
CA ILE A 175 7.60 -8.11 4.81
C ILE A 175 7.54 -7.82 6.31
N THR A 176 6.68 -8.52 7.04
CA THR A 176 6.53 -8.32 8.48
C THR A 176 7.79 -8.74 9.25
N LYS A 177 8.48 -9.79 8.83
CA LYS A 177 9.79 -10.19 9.40
C LYS A 177 10.84 -9.08 9.20
N LEU A 178 10.89 -8.45 8.02
CA LEU A 178 11.81 -7.34 7.74
C LEU A 178 11.53 -6.13 8.63
N TRP A 179 10.26 -5.82 8.91
CA TRP A 179 9.90 -4.76 9.85
C TRP A 179 10.27 -5.08 11.30
N ILE A 180 10.07 -6.33 11.74
CA ILE A 180 10.43 -6.75 13.09
C ILE A 180 11.96 -6.71 13.28
N SER A 181 12.72 -7.06 12.23
CA SER A 181 14.18 -6.94 12.24
C SER A 181 14.66 -5.50 12.31
N GLY A 182 13.92 -4.59 11.65
CA GLY A 182 14.25 -3.17 11.56
C GLY A 182 15.46 -2.88 10.66
N SER A 183 15.56 -1.63 10.22
CA SER A 183 16.60 -1.18 9.28
C SER A 183 18.03 -1.37 9.82
N ALA A 184 18.23 -1.24 11.12
CA ALA A 184 19.54 -1.46 11.78
C ALA A 184 20.05 -2.90 11.68
N SER A 185 19.18 -3.87 11.42
CA SER A 185 19.50 -5.31 11.31
C SER A 185 19.27 -5.86 9.90
N GLY A 186 19.34 -5.00 8.90
CA GLY A 186 19.16 -5.39 7.49
C GLY A 186 17.69 -5.57 7.07
N GLY A 187 16.74 -5.17 7.90
CA GLY A 187 15.32 -5.09 7.59
C GLY A 187 14.90 -3.71 7.08
N PHE A 188 13.64 -3.41 7.18
CA PHE A 188 13.04 -2.15 6.76
C PHE A 188 12.44 -1.39 7.94
N ASP A 189 12.40 -0.07 7.84
CA ASP A 189 11.55 0.71 8.71
C ASP A 189 10.07 0.44 8.36
N ASN A 190 9.24 0.32 9.38
CA ASN A 190 7.81 0.14 9.15
C ASN A 190 7.16 1.46 8.73
N ASN A 191 7.03 1.65 7.44
CA ASN A 191 6.24 2.74 6.84
C ASN A 191 4.88 2.22 6.30
N GLY A 192 4.52 0.97 6.59
CA GLY A 192 3.28 0.36 6.15
C GLY A 192 3.39 -0.33 4.79
N PHE A 193 2.24 -0.80 4.34
CA PHE A 193 2.05 -1.37 2.99
C PHE A 193 1.55 -0.31 2.02
N ILE A 194 1.95 -0.46 0.75
CA ILE A 194 1.23 0.08 -0.38
C ILE A 194 0.59 -1.07 -1.14
N ILE A 195 -0.70 -0.91 -1.48
CA ILE A 195 -1.50 -1.90 -2.19
C ILE A 195 -1.86 -1.33 -3.55
N HIS A 196 -1.60 -2.07 -4.61
CA HIS A 196 -1.68 -1.59 -5.97
C HIS A 196 -1.83 -2.73 -6.99
N HIS A 197 -2.20 -2.40 -8.22
CA HIS A 197 -2.04 -3.29 -9.38
C HIS A 197 -0.58 -3.38 -9.82
N SER A 198 -0.25 -4.30 -10.74
CA SER A 198 1.08 -4.26 -11.35
C SER A 198 1.28 -2.95 -12.11
N LEU A 199 2.54 -2.50 -12.20
CA LEU A 199 2.88 -1.29 -12.95
C LEU A 199 2.54 -1.40 -14.44
N GLU A 200 2.62 -2.61 -14.97
CA GLU A 200 2.21 -2.92 -16.34
C GLU A 200 0.71 -2.67 -16.51
N ASN A 201 -0.11 -3.21 -15.61
CA ASN A 201 -1.56 -3.03 -15.63
C ASN A 201 -1.96 -1.55 -15.44
N GLU A 202 -1.30 -0.83 -14.54
CA GLU A 202 -1.55 0.59 -14.34
C GLU A 202 -1.15 1.46 -15.54
N SER A 203 -0.22 0.98 -16.37
CA SER A 203 0.27 1.71 -17.54
C SER A 203 -0.47 1.42 -18.83
N ASP A 204 -1.15 0.29 -18.95
CA ASP A 204 -1.86 -0.12 -20.15
C ASP A 204 -3.22 0.61 -20.33
N THR A 205 -4.02 0.20 -21.31
CA THR A 205 -5.34 0.76 -21.64
C THR A 205 -6.50 -0.14 -21.23
N THR A 206 -6.24 -1.18 -20.45
CA THR A 206 -7.26 -2.13 -19.98
C THR A 206 -7.85 -1.66 -18.66
N ASP A 207 -9.15 -1.82 -18.47
CA ASP A 207 -9.79 -1.63 -17.16
C ASP A 207 -9.51 -2.83 -16.27
N TYR A 208 -9.10 -2.54 -15.03
CA TYR A 208 -8.88 -3.54 -13.98
C TYR A 208 -9.85 -3.35 -12.81
N GLY A 209 -10.82 -2.46 -13.00
CA GLY A 209 -11.87 -2.22 -12.04
C GLY A 209 -11.42 -1.44 -10.80
N LEU A 210 -12.34 -1.31 -9.87
CA LEU A 210 -12.17 -0.62 -8.61
C LEU A 210 -12.63 -1.51 -7.47
N LEU A 211 -11.73 -1.78 -6.55
CA LEU A 211 -11.98 -2.50 -5.31
C LEU A 211 -12.05 -1.51 -4.16
N LYS A 212 -13.07 -1.64 -3.32
CA LYS A 212 -13.28 -0.83 -2.13
C LYS A 212 -13.26 -1.70 -0.89
N PHE A 213 -12.52 -1.27 0.13
CA PHE A 213 -12.28 -2.00 1.37
C PHE A 213 -12.53 -1.13 2.59
N PHE A 214 -12.79 -1.75 3.73
CA PHE A 214 -12.70 -1.11 5.04
C PHE A 214 -12.23 -2.10 6.11
#